data_456afbf80ae7c4468ef08babfdcef941
#
_entry.id   456afbf80ae7c4468ef08babfdcef941
#
_cell.length_a   1.000
_cell.length_b   1.000
_cell.length_c   1.000
_cell.angle_alpha   90.00
_cell.angle_beta   90.00
_cell.angle_gamma   90.00
#
_symmetry.space_group_name_H-M   'P 1'
#
loop_
_entity.id
_entity.type
_entity.pdbx_description
1 polymer ?
#
loop_
_entity_poly.entity_id
_entity_poly.type
_entity_poly.pdbx_seq_one_letter_code
_entity_poly.pdbx_strand_id
1 'polypeptide(L)'
;MPAASDVNTPRYLGIWGNTVRFSGSGSLTIEAQTFPIQSGGIETSGSVDLTLRSYMNGTVTRSMAVGAGTSVTAETKGNNLDFYALNVKNDLTVNGTLNATTKGCVYQNDYPVALLVGGTLRVVGGQVTATSDGRNGNDGCQGYGIKANALEIGGGGTVRAYSNGYSTKTSQYDGKEAIYVSSNLTVDLGGYLYAKTQNPILSNENENGALKVNGRWDLSGTNGDTAYTKAVITKPVNGSIS
;
A
#
# COMPACT_ATOMS: atom_id res chain seq x y z
N MET A 1 17.70 -27.70 -10.61
CA MET A 1 16.79 -26.78 -11.34
C MET A 1 15.86 -27.64 -12.18
N PRO A 2 14.55 -27.47 -12.11
CA PRO A 2 13.64 -28.17 -13.02
C PRO A 2 13.92 -27.72 -14.45
N ALA A 3 13.80 -28.63 -15.39
CA ALA A 3 14.03 -28.41 -16.80
C ALA A 3 13.06 -27.38 -17.39
N ALA A 4 13.47 -26.69 -18.45
CA ALA A 4 12.70 -25.63 -19.12
C ALA A 4 11.32 -26.04 -19.68
N SER A 5 10.97 -27.31 -19.60
CA SER A 5 9.64 -27.86 -19.98
C SER A 5 8.53 -27.61 -18.96
N ASP A 6 8.86 -27.14 -17.74
CA ASP A 6 7.89 -26.90 -16.67
C ASP A 6 7.33 -25.47 -16.62
N VAL A 7 7.55 -24.66 -17.65
CA VAL A 7 7.02 -23.30 -17.74
C VAL A 7 5.47 -23.22 -17.78
N ASN A 8 4.81 -24.35 -18.01
CA ASN A 8 3.34 -24.42 -18.09
C ASN A 8 2.66 -24.90 -16.79
N THR A 9 3.42 -25.24 -15.75
CA THR A 9 2.83 -25.55 -14.45
C THR A 9 2.86 -24.27 -13.61
N PRO A 10 1.73 -23.59 -13.41
CA PRO A 10 1.73 -22.35 -12.64
C PRO A 10 2.15 -22.67 -11.20
N ARG A 11 3.27 -22.17 -10.78
CA ARG A 11 3.66 -22.18 -9.36
C ARG A 11 2.89 -21.09 -8.64
N TYR A 12 1.67 -21.45 -8.24
CA TYR A 12 0.73 -20.47 -7.68
C TYR A 12 1.19 -19.89 -6.34
N LEU A 13 1.99 -20.63 -5.58
CA LEU A 13 2.28 -20.32 -4.19
C LEU A 13 3.76 -20.51 -3.87
N GLY A 14 4.39 -19.51 -3.24
CA GLY A 14 5.75 -19.59 -2.73
C GLY A 14 5.80 -20.26 -1.35
N ILE A 15 5.29 -19.57 -0.32
CA ILE A 15 5.25 -20.07 1.07
C ILE A 15 3.81 -20.07 1.57
N TRP A 16 3.41 -21.18 2.21
CA TRP A 16 2.15 -21.29 2.92
C TRP A 16 2.37 -21.71 4.36
N GLY A 17 1.69 -21.05 5.31
CA GLY A 17 1.83 -21.38 6.71
C GLY A 17 0.99 -20.53 7.66
N ASN A 18 0.89 -20.91 8.94
CA ASN A 18 0.16 -20.11 9.92
C ASN A 18 0.89 -18.81 10.22
N THR A 19 2.15 -18.89 10.63
CA THR A 19 3.01 -17.72 10.86
C THR A 19 4.35 -17.98 10.21
N VAL A 20 4.80 -17.01 9.40
CA VAL A 20 6.10 -17.00 8.74
C VAL A 20 6.96 -15.93 9.40
N ARG A 21 8.10 -16.33 9.95
CA ARG A 21 9.04 -15.43 10.63
C ARG A 21 10.33 -15.36 9.87
N PHE A 22 10.79 -14.14 9.63
CA PHE A 22 12.08 -13.83 9.06
C PHE A 22 12.90 -13.08 10.10
N SER A 23 14.02 -13.67 10.52
CA SER A 23 14.87 -13.08 11.55
C SER A 23 16.33 -13.24 11.23
N GLY A 24 17.17 -12.41 11.86
CA GLY A 24 18.61 -12.42 11.64
C GLY A 24 19.04 -11.28 10.72
N SER A 25 19.92 -11.58 9.76
CA SER A 25 20.46 -10.60 8.81
C SER A 25 20.60 -11.20 7.42
N GLY A 26 20.44 -10.39 6.39
CA GLY A 26 20.59 -10.77 5.00
C GLY A 26 19.37 -10.51 4.15
N SER A 27 19.45 -10.87 2.88
CA SER A 27 18.41 -10.60 1.87
C SER A 27 17.79 -11.90 1.39
N LEU A 28 16.47 -11.91 1.26
CA LEU A 28 15.71 -13.03 0.71
C LEU A 28 14.70 -12.52 -0.31
N THR A 29 14.68 -13.15 -1.47
CA THR A 29 13.64 -12.91 -2.48
C THR A 29 12.77 -14.16 -2.62
N ILE A 30 11.45 -13.96 -2.51
CA ILE A 30 10.44 -14.98 -2.75
C ILE A 30 9.62 -14.52 -3.95
N GLU A 31 9.67 -15.31 -5.02
CA GLU A 31 8.97 -15.01 -6.26
C GLU A 31 8.02 -16.15 -6.59
N ALA A 32 6.76 -15.82 -6.89
CA ALA A 32 5.72 -16.77 -7.24
C ALA A 32 4.82 -16.23 -8.34
N GLN A 33 4.14 -17.13 -9.05
CA GLN A 33 3.17 -16.73 -10.06
C GLN A 33 2.03 -15.91 -9.45
N THR A 34 1.48 -16.37 -8.33
CA THR A 34 0.31 -15.74 -7.72
C THR A 34 0.63 -15.18 -6.33
N PHE A 35 0.92 -16.04 -5.36
CA PHE A 35 1.12 -15.62 -3.98
C PHE A 35 2.55 -15.93 -3.51
N PRO A 36 3.44 -14.95 -3.37
CA PRO A 36 4.75 -15.17 -2.74
C PRO A 36 4.60 -15.77 -1.33
N ILE A 37 3.70 -15.23 -0.54
CA ILE A 37 3.33 -15.78 0.76
C ILE A 37 1.81 -15.74 0.93
N GLN A 38 1.26 -16.83 1.46
CA GLN A 38 -0.10 -16.89 1.99
C GLN A 38 -0.03 -17.42 3.41
N SER A 39 -0.37 -16.58 4.41
CA SER A 39 -0.17 -16.96 5.82
C SER A 39 -1.20 -16.36 6.78
N GLY A 40 -1.21 -16.87 8.00
CA GLY A 40 -1.92 -16.26 9.13
C GLY A 40 -1.17 -15.07 9.71
N GLY A 41 0.15 -15.02 9.59
CA GLY A 41 0.96 -13.90 10.05
C GLY A 41 2.32 -13.85 9.36
N ILE A 42 2.87 -12.64 9.21
CA ILE A 42 4.25 -12.41 8.79
C ILE A 42 4.91 -11.50 9.81
N GLU A 43 6.07 -11.91 10.29
CA GLU A 43 6.86 -11.14 11.24
C GLU A 43 8.30 -11.02 10.73
N THR A 44 8.86 -9.81 10.74
CA THR A 44 10.26 -9.59 10.41
C THR A 44 11.00 -8.95 11.58
N SER A 45 12.25 -9.33 11.80
CA SER A 45 13.10 -8.80 12.87
C SER A 45 14.59 -8.89 12.53
N GLY A 46 15.41 -8.07 13.19
CA GLY A 46 16.85 -7.99 12.92
C GLY A 46 17.16 -7.03 11.79
N SER A 47 17.96 -7.47 10.81
CA SER A 47 18.38 -6.69 9.64
C SER A 47 18.07 -7.46 8.35
N VAL A 48 16.81 -7.85 8.20
CA VAL A 48 16.33 -8.63 7.05
C VAL A 48 15.83 -7.72 5.95
N ASP A 49 16.28 -7.97 4.71
CA ASP A 49 15.71 -7.42 3.49
C ASP A 49 14.89 -8.48 2.78
N LEU A 50 13.56 -8.36 2.85
CA LEU A 50 12.63 -9.32 2.26
C LEU A 50 11.99 -8.74 1.01
N THR A 51 12.15 -9.41 -0.13
CA THR A 51 11.47 -9.04 -1.38
C THR A 51 10.45 -10.12 -1.76
N LEU A 52 9.20 -9.71 -1.93
CA LEU A 52 8.05 -10.53 -2.27
C LEU A 52 7.54 -10.14 -3.65
N ARG A 53 7.72 -11.00 -4.64
CA ARG A 53 7.36 -10.74 -6.03
C ARG A 53 6.28 -11.66 -6.53
N SER A 54 5.30 -11.10 -7.20
CA SER A 54 4.26 -11.86 -7.90
C SER A 54 4.08 -11.39 -9.34
N TYR A 55 3.48 -12.25 -10.15
CA TYR A 55 3.06 -11.92 -11.50
C TYR A 55 1.54 -11.71 -11.61
N MET A 56 0.79 -12.14 -10.60
CA MET A 56 -0.68 -12.00 -10.54
C MET A 56 -1.10 -11.34 -9.24
N ASN A 57 -1.52 -12.09 -8.25
CA ASN A 57 -1.88 -11.55 -6.94
C ASN A 57 -0.65 -11.42 -6.04
N GLY A 58 -0.63 -10.43 -5.17
CA GLY A 58 0.46 -10.23 -4.23
C GLY A 58 0.39 -11.14 -3.00
N THR A 59 1.21 -10.82 -2.03
CA THR A 59 1.24 -11.50 -0.74
C THR A 59 -0.06 -11.29 0.04
N VAL A 60 -0.59 -12.36 0.62
CA VAL A 60 -1.79 -12.35 1.49
C VAL A 60 -1.44 -12.87 2.87
N THR A 61 -1.77 -12.10 3.89
CA THR A 61 -1.62 -12.51 5.29
C THR A 61 -2.78 -11.97 6.14
N ARG A 62 -3.05 -12.61 7.30
CA ARG A 62 -4.04 -12.05 8.24
C ARG A 62 -3.47 -10.86 8.99
N SER A 63 -2.25 -10.94 9.47
CA SER A 63 -1.57 -9.85 10.17
C SER A 63 -0.11 -9.76 9.75
N MET A 64 0.49 -8.60 9.93
CA MET A 64 1.91 -8.43 9.62
C MET A 64 2.57 -7.44 10.57
N ALA A 65 3.82 -7.75 10.94
CA ALA A 65 4.69 -6.86 11.68
C ALA A 65 6.05 -6.73 10.96
N VAL A 66 6.38 -5.51 10.59
CA VAL A 66 7.68 -5.14 10.02
C VAL A 66 8.51 -4.53 11.12
N GLY A 67 9.49 -5.27 11.63
CA GLY A 67 10.32 -4.87 12.77
C GLY A 67 11.31 -3.76 12.41
N ALA A 68 11.80 -3.06 13.42
CA ALA A 68 12.84 -2.06 13.26
C ALA A 68 14.10 -2.68 12.63
N GLY A 69 14.78 -1.94 11.75
CA GLY A 69 15.96 -2.42 11.04
C GLY A 69 15.68 -3.37 9.88
N THR A 70 14.42 -3.77 9.65
CA THR A 70 14.05 -4.63 8.52
C THR A 70 13.45 -3.84 7.37
N SER A 71 13.59 -4.36 6.16
CA SER A 71 12.98 -3.82 4.95
C SER A 71 12.16 -4.91 4.26
N VAL A 72 10.92 -4.58 3.89
CA VAL A 72 10.05 -5.45 3.11
C VAL A 72 9.64 -4.72 1.85
N THR A 73 9.86 -5.36 0.71
CA THR A 73 9.40 -4.90 -0.59
C THR A 73 8.41 -5.92 -1.15
N ALA A 74 7.16 -5.49 -1.37
CA ALA A 74 6.13 -6.29 -2.02
C ALA A 74 5.78 -5.67 -3.38
N GLU A 75 5.92 -6.44 -4.45
CA GLU A 75 5.68 -5.95 -5.80
C GLU A 75 4.92 -6.95 -6.66
N THR A 76 4.01 -6.45 -7.51
CA THR A 76 3.43 -7.21 -8.60
C THR A 76 4.08 -6.79 -9.91
N LYS A 77 4.45 -7.76 -10.74
CA LYS A 77 5.13 -7.53 -12.02
C LYS A 77 4.22 -7.69 -13.24
N GLY A 78 3.10 -8.37 -13.06
CA GLY A 78 2.17 -8.68 -14.13
C GLY A 78 1.22 -7.55 -14.47
N ASN A 79 0.67 -7.60 -15.69
CA ASN A 79 -0.33 -6.65 -16.15
C ASN A 79 -1.77 -7.16 -15.96
N ASN A 80 -1.95 -8.30 -15.28
CA ASN A 80 -3.22 -9.00 -15.24
C ASN A 80 -3.81 -9.00 -13.83
N LEU A 81 -5.02 -8.48 -13.67
CA LEU A 81 -5.98 -8.73 -12.58
C LEU A 81 -5.45 -8.54 -11.14
N ASP A 82 -4.40 -7.78 -10.95
CA ASP A 82 -3.75 -7.67 -9.66
C ASP A 82 -4.39 -6.61 -8.80
N PHE A 83 -5.14 -7.07 -7.84
CA PHE A 83 -5.84 -6.19 -6.93
C PHE A 83 -4.93 -5.62 -5.83
N TYR A 84 -3.76 -6.24 -5.56
CA TYR A 84 -2.84 -5.77 -4.49
C TYR A 84 -1.42 -6.34 -4.62
N ALA A 85 -0.43 -5.59 -4.17
CA ALA A 85 0.91 -6.13 -3.95
C ALA A 85 1.04 -6.79 -2.57
N LEU A 86 0.42 -6.19 -1.55
CA LEU A 86 0.32 -6.72 -0.21
C LEU A 86 -1.10 -6.54 0.33
N ASN A 87 -1.72 -7.64 0.76
CA ASN A 87 -3.02 -7.66 1.40
C ASN A 87 -2.90 -8.23 2.81
N VAL A 88 -3.06 -7.37 3.80
CA VAL A 88 -3.13 -7.71 5.23
C VAL A 88 -4.58 -7.62 5.67
N LYS A 89 -5.19 -8.76 6.00
CA LYS A 89 -6.62 -8.85 6.32
C LYS A 89 -7.02 -8.10 7.58
N ASN A 90 -6.15 -8.10 8.59
CA ASN A 90 -6.33 -7.42 9.87
C ASN A 90 -5.32 -6.27 9.99
N ASP A 91 -4.56 -6.22 11.07
CA ASP A 91 -3.65 -5.12 11.38
C ASP A 91 -2.24 -5.33 10.79
N LEU A 92 -1.65 -4.22 10.41
CA LEU A 92 -0.28 -4.11 9.96
C LEU A 92 0.46 -3.09 10.82
N THR A 93 1.54 -3.53 11.48
CA THR A 93 2.43 -2.63 12.22
C THR A 93 3.77 -2.51 11.50
N VAL A 94 4.24 -1.28 11.31
CA VAL A 94 5.51 -0.98 10.62
C VAL A 94 6.39 -0.11 11.50
N ASN A 95 7.48 -0.71 11.99
CA ASN A 95 8.56 -0.04 12.70
C ASN A 95 9.85 0.02 11.87
N GLY A 96 9.91 -0.75 10.79
CA GLY A 96 10.97 -0.76 9.77
C GLY A 96 10.56 -0.06 8.49
N THR A 97 10.97 -0.59 7.35
CA THR A 97 10.63 -0.07 6.03
C THR A 97 9.72 -1.03 5.28
N LEU A 98 8.63 -0.52 4.72
CA LEU A 98 7.71 -1.26 3.84
C LEU A 98 7.51 -0.50 2.53
N ASN A 99 7.82 -1.16 1.42
CA ASN A 99 7.52 -0.70 0.08
C ASN A 99 6.52 -1.63 -0.59
N ALA A 100 5.42 -1.10 -1.12
CA ALA A 100 4.43 -1.86 -1.84
C ALA A 100 4.16 -1.21 -3.20
N THR A 101 4.26 -2.00 -4.29
CA THR A 101 4.07 -1.48 -5.64
C THR A 101 3.23 -2.43 -6.48
N THR A 102 2.16 -1.90 -7.08
CA THR A 102 1.42 -2.60 -8.13
C THR A 102 1.73 -2.00 -9.49
N LYS A 103 1.80 -2.83 -10.52
CA LYS A 103 2.00 -2.41 -11.90
C LYS A 103 0.76 -2.68 -12.74
N GLY A 104 0.19 -1.60 -13.24
CA GLY A 104 -0.85 -1.64 -14.26
C GLY A 104 -2.21 -2.13 -13.78
N CYS A 105 -3.16 -2.03 -14.66
CA CYS A 105 -4.45 -2.69 -14.64
C CYS A 105 -4.84 -3.06 -16.07
N VAL A 106 -5.61 -4.11 -16.24
CA VAL A 106 -6.00 -4.61 -17.57
C VAL A 106 -7.39 -4.16 -17.95
N TYR A 107 -8.29 -4.07 -17.00
CA TYR A 107 -9.70 -3.75 -17.22
C TYR A 107 -10.08 -2.41 -16.59
N GLN A 108 -11.03 -1.76 -17.23
CA GLN A 108 -11.51 -0.41 -16.91
C GLN A 108 -12.16 -0.27 -15.53
N ASN A 109 -12.49 -1.38 -14.87
CA ASN A 109 -13.15 -1.39 -13.56
C ASN A 109 -12.29 -2.00 -12.43
N ASP A 110 -11.05 -2.36 -12.74
CA ASP A 110 -10.15 -2.92 -11.74
C ASP A 110 -9.31 -1.80 -11.13
N TYR A 111 -9.41 -1.67 -9.82
CA TYR A 111 -8.64 -0.68 -9.08
C TYR A 111 -7.56 -1.37 -8.26
N PRO A 112 -6.34 -1.51 -8.80
CA PRO A 112 -5.25 -2.12 -8.07
C PRO A 112 -4.96 -1.33 -6.78
N VAL A 113 -4.61 -2.05 -5.73
CA VAL A 113 -4.24 -1.48 -4.44
C VAL A 113 -2.83 -1.93 -4.11
N ALA A 114 -1.88 -1.01 -3.99
CA ALA A 114 -0.52 -1.42 -3.65
C ALA A 114 -0.45 -2.03 -2.25
N LEU A 115 -1.07 -1.38 -1.26
CA LEU A 115 -1.16 -1.84 0.12
C LEU A 115 -2.61 -1.84 0.59
N LEU A 116 -3.19 -3.02 0.78
CA LEU A 116 -4.52 -3.22 1.33
C LEU A 116 -4.41 -3.71 2.79
N VAL A 117 -5.03 -2.98 3.72
CA VAL A 117 -5.07 -3.32 5.14
C VAL A 117 -6.53 -3.32 5.62
N GLY A 118 -7.06 -4.49 5.96
CA GLY A 118 -8.44 -4.63 6.40
C GLY A 118 -8.72 -4.08 7.80
N GLY A 119 -7.69 -4.00 8.64
CA GLY A 119 -7.69 -3.40 9.97
C GLY A 119 -6.94 -2.07 10.02
N THR A 120 -6.14 -1.88 11.03
CA THR A 120 -5.33 -0.67 11.26
C THR A 120 -3.94 -0.82 10.63
N LEU A 121 -3.57 0.14 9.79
CA LEU A 121 -2.17 0.38 9.45
C LEU A 121 -1.57 1.31 10.49
N ARG A 122 -0.64 0.77 11.31
CA ARG A 122 0.08 1.53 12.33
C ARG A 122 1.55 1.68 11.95
N VAL A 123 2.02 2.92 11.83
CA VAL A 123 3.40 3.25 11.46
C VAL A 123 4.03 4.05 12.60
N VAL A 124 4.96 3.43 13.35
CA VAL A 124 5.59 4.03 14.52
C VAL A 124 7.11 4.00 14.35
N GLY A 125 7.70 5.15 14.05
CA GLY A 125 9.13 5.25 13.75
C GLY A 125 9.57 4.61 12.44
N GLY A 126 8.67 3.89 11.75
CA GLY A 126 8.93 3.21 10.49
C GLY A 126 8.59 4.05 9.26
N GLN A 127 8.76 3.45 8.09
CA GLN A 127 8.47 4.08 6.80
C GLN A 127 7.61 3.17 5.93
N VAL A 128 6.55 3.73 5.35
CA VAL A 128 5.72 3.06 4.36
C VAL A 128 5.70 3.88 3.08
N THR A 129 6.03 3.23 1.96
CA THR A 129 5.82 3.79 0.62
C THR A 129 4.94 2.84 -0.18
N ALA A 130 3.83 3.34 -0.69
CA ALA A 130 2.91 2.54 -1.48
C ALA A 130 2.60 3.25 -2.81
N THR A 131 2.83 2.53 -3.92
CA THR A 131 2.66 3.07 -5.26
C THR A 131 1.77 2.16 -6.10
N SER A 132 0.66 2.70 -6.58
CA SER A 132 -0.11 2.08 -7.63
C SER A 132 0.30 2.72 -8.96
N ASP A 133 1.05 1.98 -9.77
CA ASP A 133 1.41 2.38 -11.13
C ASP A 133 0.26 2.04 -12.08
N GLY A 134 -0.63 3.00 -12.26
CA GLY A 134 -1.74 2.90 -13.19
C GLY A 134 -1.30 3.02 -14.65
N ARG A 135 -2.26 2.96 -15.55
CA ARG A 135 -2.09 3.18 -16.98
C ARG A 135 -2.64 4.54 -17.38
N ASN A 136 -1.91 5.25 -18.25
CA ASN A 136 -2.32 6.54 -18.79
C ASN A 136 -3.07 6.37 -20.12
N GLY A 137 -3.98 7.26 -20.44
CA GLY A 137 -4.63 7.38 -21.75
C GLY A 137 -6.14 7.16 -21.71
N ASN A 138 -6.73 6.96 -22.90
CA ASN A 138 -8.19 6.82 -23.05
C ASN A 138 -8.76 5.61 -22.29
N ASP A 139 -7.99 4.55 -22.19
CA ASP A 139 -8.31 3.36 -21.40
C ASP A 139 -7.40 3.24 -20.18
N GLY A 140 -6.96 4.39 -19.68
CA GLY A 140 -6.15 4.49 -18.48
C GLY A 140 -6.91 4.05 -17.24
N CYS A 141 -6.19 3.66 -16.24
CA CYS A 141 -6.75 3.29 -14.95
C CYS A 141 -5.88 3.79 -13.80
N GLN A 142 -6.53 4.00 -12.69
CA GLN A 142 -5.88 4.38 -11.45
C GLN A 142 -6.19 3.36 -10.37
N GLY A 143 -5.25 3.20 -9.46
CA GLY A 143 -5.44 2.38 -8.27
C GLY A 143 -5.12 3.16 -7.00
N TYR A 144 -5.35 2.55 -5.87
CA TYR A 144 -4.99 3.11 -4.58
C TYR A 144 -3.53 2.79 -4.26
N GLY A 145 -2.77 3.77 -3.77
CA GLY A 145 -1.51 3.48 -3.10
C GLY A 145 -1.77 2.69 -1.81
N ILE A 146 -2.59 3.25 -0.92
CA ILE A 146 -3.01 2.61 0.33
C ILE A 146 -4.53 2.61 0.43
N LYS A 147 -5.09 1.44 0.79
CA LYS A 147 -6.47 1.32 1.25
C LYS A 147 -6.47 0.63 2.60
N ALA A 148 -6.93 1.32 3.64
CA ALA A 148 -6.94 0.82 5.01
C ALA A 148 -8.29 1.08 5.70
N ASN A 149 -8.62 0.28 6.71
CA ASN A 149 -9.74 0.61 7.56
C ASN A 149 -9.39 1.81 8.46
N ALA A 150 -8.26 1.76 9.15
CA ALA A 150 -7.74 2.89 9.92
C ALA A 150 -6.25 3.10 9.61
N LEU A 151 -5.76 4.34 9.81
CA LEU A 151 -4.37 4.70 9.64
C LEU A 151 -3.89 5.53 10.84
N GLU A 152 -2.83 5.04 11.50
CA GLU A 152 -2.19 5.68 12.63
C GLU A 152 -0.71 5.89 12.33
N ILE A 153 -0.24 7.13 12.42
CA ILE A 153 1.16 7.50 12.17
C ILE A 153 1.69 8.28 13.37
N GLY A 154 2.74 7.79 13.98
CA GLY A 154 3.34 8.44 15.16
C GLY A 154 4.80 8.08 15.35
N GLY A 155 5.43 8.64 16.39
CA GLY A 155 6.79 8.31 16.78
C GLY A 155 7.85 8.54 15.69
N GLY A 156 7.67 9.52 14.81
CA GLY A 156 8.55 9.75 13.65
C GLY A 156 8.23 8.87 12.44
N GLY A 157 7.10 8.17 12.46
CA GLY A 157 6.63 7.35 11.34
C GLY A 157 6.37 8.17 10.08
N THR A 158 6.63 7.58 8.93
CA THR A 158 6.45 8.23 7.63
C THR A 158 5.60 7.37 6.70
N VAL A 159 4.57 7.96 6.11
CA VAL A 159 3.75 7.33 5.09
C VAL A 159 3.76 8.16 3.82
N ARG A 160 4.09 7.52 2.69
CA ARG A 160 4.00 8.10 1.36
C ARG A 160 3.17 7.19 0.47
N ALA A 161 2.17 7.75 -0.18
CA ALA A 161 1.34 7.00 -1.12
C ALA A 161 1.15 7.74 -2.43
N TYR A 162 1.18 6.96 -3.50
CA TYR A 162 1.08 7.46 -4.86
C TYR A 162 0.03 6.66 -5.62
N SER A 163 -0.85 7.38 -6.32
CA SER A 163 -1.73 6.85 -7.34
C SER A 163 -1.28 7.43 -8.68
N ASN A 164 -0.52 6.66 -9.43
CA ASN A 164 -0.02 7.02 -10.74
C ASN A 164 -0.98 6.47 -11.81
N GLY A 165 -1.02 7.14 -12.95
CA GLY A 165 -1.94 6.80 -14.00
C GLY A 165 -3.18 7.68 -14.00
N TYR A 166 -3.79 7.85 -15.17
CA TYR A 166 -5.01 8.63 -15.35
C TYR A 166 -5.79 8.14 -16.56
N SER A 167 -7.12 8.32 -16.51
CA SER A 167 -8.00 8.14 -17.65
C SER A 167 -8.41 9.49 -18.22
N THR A 168 -8.47 9.61 -19.53
CA THR A 168 -9.02 10.78 -20.22
C THR A 168 -10.53 10.70 -20.45
N LYS A 169 -11.15 9.57 -20.15
CA LYS A 169 -12.60 9.39 -20.21
C LYS A 169 -13.24 9.94 -18.96
N THR A 170 -13.93 11.06 -19.09
CA THR A 170 -14.48 11.86 -18.00
C THR A 170 -15.72 11.29 -17.32
N SER A 171 -16.34 10.23 -17.84
CA SER A 171 -17.68 9.82 -17.39
C SER A 171 -17.79 8.48 -16.68
N GLN A 172 -16.72 7.69 -16.61
CA GLN A 172 -16.79 6.34 -16.04
C GLN A 172 -15.61 5.91 -15.17
N TYR A 173 -14.55 6.71 -15.10
CA TYR A 173 -13.31 6.31 -14.43
C TYR A 173 -12.89 7.39 -13.46
N ASP A 174 -13.50 7.37 -12.30
CA ASP A 174 -13.10 8.24 -11.20
C ASP A 174 -11.65 7.91 -10.83
N GLY A 175 -10.80 8.94 -10.84
CA GLY A 175 -9.46 8.81 -10.34
C GLY A 175 -9.50 8.31 -8.90
N LYS A 176 -8.57 7.42 -8.56
CA LYS A 176 -8.54 6.89 -7.21
C LYS A 176 -7.58 7.69 -6.33
N GLU A 177 -7.93 7.76 -5.09
CA GLU A 177 -7.13 8.39 -4.07
C GLU A 177 -5.80 7.63 -3.90
N ALA A 178 -4.72 8.36 -3.64
CA ALA A 178 -3.48 7.70 -3.24
C ALA A 178 -3.65 7.00 -1.89
N ILE A 179 -4.46 7.58 -0.99
CA ILE A 179 -4.83 6.99 0.30
C ILE A 179 -6.34 7.04 0.48
N TYR A 180 -6.92 5.88 0.76
CA TYR A 180 -8.31 5.73 1.18
C TYR A 180 -8.37 5.10 2.57
N VAL A 181 -8.99 5.78 3.52
CA VAL A 181 -9.22 5.30 4.89
C VAL A 181 -10.73 5.24 5.13
N SER A 182 -11.24 4.05 5.41
CA SER A 182 -12.68 3.85 5.59
C SER A 182 -13.20 4.23 6.98
N SER A 183 -12.30 4.35 7.97
CA SER A 183 -12.61 4.77 9.33
C SER A 183 -11.74 5.98 9.71
N ASN A 184 -10.86 5.88 10.67
CA ASN A 184 -10.15 7.00 11.26
C ASN A 184 -8.72 7.13 10.75
N LEU A 185 -8.28 8.38 10.59
CA LEU A 185 -6.89 8.75 10.35
C LEU A 185 -6.37 9.55 11.54
N THR A 186 -5.24 9.11 12.11
CA THR A 186 -4.52 9.84 13.15
C THR A 186 -3.06 10.04 12.72
N VAL A 187 -2.59 11.27 12.79
CA VAL A 187 -1.19 11.61 12.59
C VAL A 187 -0.72 12.35 13.83
N ASP A 188 0.02 11.63 14.68
CA ASP A 188 0.53 12.13 15.94
C ASP A 188 1.82 12.93 15.75
N LEU A 189 2.30 13.50 16.84
CA LEU A 189 3.54 14.27 16.90
C LEU A 189 4.73 13.51 16.26
N GLY A 190 5.40 14.16 15.32
CA GLY A 190 6.52 13.60 14.57
C GLY A 190 6.11 12.68 13.41
N GLY A 191 4.82 12.37 13.24
CA GLY A 191 4.34 11.62 12.09
C GLY A 191 4.38 12.45 10.80
N TYR A 192 4.56 11.77 9.67
CA TYR A 192 4.57 12.41 8.35
C TYR A 192 3.67 11.65 7.38
N LEU A 193 2.76 12.37 6.73
CA LEU A 193 1.86 11.82 5.72
C LEU A 193 1.99 12.58 4.40
N TYR A 194 2.19 11.84 3.32
CA TYR A 194 2.20 12.38 1.96
C TYR A 194 1.32 11.52 1.05
N ALA A 195 0.40 12.16 0.36
CA ALA A 195 -0.47 11.51 -0.62
C ALA A 195 -0.44 12.29 -1.93
N LYS A 196 -0.24 11.59 -3.05
CA LYS A 196 -0.22 12.19 -4.39
C LYS A 196 -0.97 11.33 -5.38
N THR A 197 -1.88 11.96 -6.13
CA THR A 197 -2.53 11.37 -7.30
C THR A 197 -2.15 12.14 -8.56
N GLN A 198 -2.06 11.45 -9.68
CA GLN A 198 -1.82 12.06 -10.99
C GLN A 198 -3.11 12.42 -11.73
N ASN A 199 -4.27 12.26 -11.13
CA ASN A 199 -5.52 12.55 -11.81
C ASN A 199 -5.64 14.04 -12.16
N PRO A 200 -5.56 14.44 -13.46
CA PRO A 200 -5.64 15.83 -13.87
C PRO A 200 -7.09 16.33 -13.97
N ILE A 201 -8.08 15.44 -14.01
CA ILE A 201 -9.46 15.77 -14.30
C ILE A 201 -10.34 15.47 -13.10
N LEU A 202 -10.57 16.47 -12.31
CA LEU A 202 -11.56 16.46 -11.26
C LEU A 202 -12.82 17.13 -11.80
N SER A 203 -13.58 16.41 -12.62
CA SER A 203 -14.82 16.95 -13.19
C SER A 203 -15.96 17.00 -12.19
N ASN A 204 -15.87 16.33 -11.07
CA ASN A 204 -16.81 16.40 -9.97
C ASN A 204 -16.09 16.81 -8.69
N GLU A 205 -16.46 17.96 -8.17
CA GLU A 205 -15.81 18.67 -7.06
C GLU A 205 -15.79 17.90 -5.73
N ASN A 206 -16.40 16.74 -5.65
CA ASN A 206 -16.69 16.12 -4.36
C ASN A 206 -15.94 14.83 -4.01
N GLU A 207 -15.16 14.22 -4.91
CA GLU A 207 -14.75 12.85 -4.61
C GLU A 207 -13.29 12.47 -4.85
N ASN A 208 -12.46 13.29 -5.48
CA ASN A 208 -11.17 12.81 -5.99
C ASN A 208 -9.96 13.60 -5.47
N GLY A 209 -9.79 13.59 -4.16
CA GLY A 209 -8.56 14.06 -3.53
C GLY A 209 -7.47 12.99 -3.49
N ALA A 210 -6.25 13.38 -3.21
CA ALA A 210 -5.18 12.42 -2.97
C ALA A 210 -5.39 11.59 -1.69
N LEU A 211 -6.17 12.11 -0.76
CA LEU A 211 -6.54 11.48 0.49
C LEU A 211 -8.05 11.55 0.70
N LYS A 212 -8.67 10.39 0.95
CA LYS A 212 -10.07 10.28 1.36
C LYS A 212 -10.16 9.55 2.69
N VAL A 213 -10.84 10.15 3.65
CA VAL A 213 -11.12 9.57 4.96
C VAL A 213 -12.63 9.65 5.19
N ASN A 214 -13.27 8.51 5.40
CA ASN A 214 -14.71 8.47 5.66
C ASN A 214 -15.08 8.73 7.13
N GLY A 215 -14.11 8.54 8.04
CA GLY A 215 -14.29 8.77 9.46
C GLY A 215 -13.67 10.07 9.95
N ARG A 216 -13.21 10.05 11.18
CA ARG A 216 -12.60 11.21 11.82
C ARG A 216 -11.13 11.36 11.38
N TRP A 217 -10.74 12.61 11.17
CA TRP A 217 -9.33 12.99 11.06
C TRP A 217 -8.84 13.54 12.39
N ASP A 218 -7.64 13.18 12.74
CA ASP A 218 -6.89 13.83 13.79
C ASP A 218 -5.45 14.04 13.30
N LEU A 219 -5.13 15.28 13.01
CA LEU A 219 -3.80 15.73 12.60
C LEU A 219 -3.21 16.67 13.66
N SER A 220 -3.58 16.49 14.92
CA SER A 220 -3.17 17.36 16.02
C SER A 220 -1.66 17.40 16.23
N GLY A 221 -0.96 16.35 15.80
CA GLY A 221 0.50 16.36 15.74
C GLY A 221 1.10 17.40 14.80
N THR A 222 0.28 18.05 13.94
CA THR A 222 0.75 19.10 13.03
C THR A 222 0.80 20.49 13.67
N ASN A 223 0.22 20.68 14.83
CA ASN A 223 -0.06 22.02 15.40
C ASN A 223 1.00 22.59 16.33
N GLY A 224 2.13 21.94 16.51
CA GLY A 224 3.21 22.50 17.31
C GLY A 224 4.29 23.16 16.46
N ASP A 225 4.80 24.27 16.85
CA ASP A 225 5.92 24.98 16.18
C ASP A 225 7.19 24.13 16.03
N THR A 226 7.25 23.00 16.71
CA THR A 226 8.37 22.05 16.68
C THR A 226 7.95 20.66 16.21
N ALA A 227 6.68 20.44 15.91
CA ALA A 227 6.16 19.15 15.51
C ALA A 227 6.28 18.98 14.00
N TYR A 228 6.96 17.96 13.61
CA TYR A 228 7.18 17.64 12.21
C TYR A 228 6.16 16.64 11.71
N THR A 229 4.90 16.90 11.97
CA THR A 229 3.85 16.23 11.22
C THR A 229 3.55 17.08 10.01
N LYS A 230 3.81 16.57 8.84
CA LYS A 230 3.47 17.22 7.59
C LYS A 230 2.49 16.34 6.84
N ALA A 231 1.25 16.82 6.74
CA ALA A 231 0.27 16.24 5.83
C ALA A 231 0.26 17.09 4.56
N VAL A 232 0.51 16.46 3.43
CA VAL A 232 0.33 17.08 2.12
C VAL A 232 -0.91 16.47 1.50
N ILE A 233 -2.02 17.19 1.60
CA ILE A 233 -3.31 16.79 1.10
C ILE A 233 -3.60 17.65 -0.11
N THR A 234 -3.72 17.04 -1.27
CA THR A 234 -3.96 17.78 -2.51
C THR A 234 -5.40 18.28 -2.60
N LYS A 235 -6.35 17.52 -2.06
CA LYS A 235 -7.76 17.92 -1.91
C LYS A 235 -8.37 17.11 -0.77
N PRO A 236 -8.61 17.69 0.39
CA PRO A 236 -9.28 17.00 1.48
C PRO A 236 -10.77 16.87 1.16
N VAL A 237 -11.33 15.69 1.35
CA VAL A 237 -12.73 15.44 1.04
C VAL A 237 -13.62 15.49 2.26
N ASN A 238 -13.19 15.06 3.41
CA ASN A 238 -13.96 15.12 4.65
C ASN A 238 -13.00 15.19 5.86
N GLY A 239 -13.25 16.10 6.76
CA GLY A 239 -12.51 16.21 8.01
C GLY A 239 -12.17 17.66 8.37
N SER A 240 -11.71 17.86 9.58
CA SER A 240 -11.21 19.14 10.08
C SER A 240 -9.76 18.98 10.53
N ILE A 241 -8.97 20.00 10.29
CA ILE A 241 -7.67 20.16 10.92
C ILE A 241 -7.95 20.99 12.16
N SER A 242 -7.72 20.44 13.33
CA SER A 242 -7.85 21.15 14.61
C SER A 242 -6.51 21.61 15.11
#